data_dc8288a608bd39a2eb6cf303cba71496
#
_entry.id   dc8288a608bd39a2eb6cf303cba71496
#
_cell.length_a   1.000
_cell.length_b   1.000
_cell.length_c   1.000
_cell.angle_alpha   90.00
_cell.angle_beta   90.00
_cell.angle_gamma   90.00
#
_symmetry.space_group_name_H-M   'P 1'
#
loop_
_entity.id
_entity.type
_entity.pdbx_description
1 polymer ?
#
loop_
_entity_poly.entity_id
_entity_poly.type
_entity_poly.pdbx_seq_one_letter_code
_entity_poly.pdbx_strand_id
1 'polypeptide(L)'
;MEVKRLLQFLSAILLFSVVGCQTVPIEEPKVSSTPLVNELETLTPPERKVTIAVYSFSDKTGQRKPSENLALLSTAVTQGAEVWLIQALKKAGNGEWFQVVERGSLDNLLKERQIIRNTRQSYDGKDAKKLKALLFAGVLIEGGIVGYDTNMETGGLGARYLGIGIHDEYRKDMVSVGMRLVSVNTGEVLLAVSTHKTILSTKVGINVFRFLDMGTKLLETEVGFTQNESITYAVRKAIEASVVELILKGEEEGLWKFKTEKEE
;
A
#
# COMPACT_ATOMS: atom_id res chain seq x y z
N MET A 1 12.63 -61.16 -24.43
CA MET A 1 13.24 -60.24 -23.43
C MET A 1 12.92 -58.78 -23.72
N GLU A 2 12.78 -58.37 -24.97
CA GLU A 2 12.49 -56.98 -25.39
C GLU A 2 11.07 -56.52 -25.09
N VAL A 3 10.07 -57.38 -25.26
CA VAL A 3 8.66 -57.02 -25.03
C VAL A 3 8.39 -56.60 -23.55
N LYS A 4 9.05 -57.28 -22.60
CA LYS A 4 8.92 -56.88 -21.17
C LYS A 4 9.55 -55.54 -20.87
N ARG A 5 10.64 -55.17 -21.52
CA ARG A 5 11.27 -53.85 -21.37
C ARG A 5 10.41 -52.76 -21.99
N LEU A 6 9.78 -53.03 -23.14
CA LEU A 6 8.88 -52.06 -23.78
C LEU A 6 7.63 -51.80 -22.93
N LEU A 7 7.04 -52.84 -22.32
CA LEU A 7 5.92 -52.69 -21.41
C LEU A 7 6.28 -51.89 -20.12
N GLN A 8 7.49 -52.11 -19.60
CA GLN A 8 7.97 -51.35 -18.44
C GLN A 8 8.21 -49.86 -18.77
N PHE A 9 8.72 -49.57 -19.98
CA PHE A 9 8.88 -48.19 -20.45
C PHE A 9 7.54 -47.50 -20.68
N LEU A 10 6.56 -48.16 -21.28
CA LEU A 10 5.20 -47.63 -21.45
C LEU A 10 4.48 -47.41 -20.11
N SER A 11 4.66 -48.29 -19.15
CA SER A 11 4.11 -48.16 -17.81
C SER A 11 4.74 -47.00 -17.05
N ALA A 12 6.04 -46.74 -17.20
CA ALA A 12 6.73 -45.61 -16.60
C ALA A 12 6.28 -44.26 -17.21
N ILE A 13 6.05 -44.19 -18.52
CA ILE A 13 5.55 -43.03 -19.22
C ILE A 13 4.09 -42.73 -18.79
N LEU A 14 3.27 -43.76 -18.61
CA LEU A 14 1.88 -43.61 -18.16
C LEU A 14 1.78 -43.11 -16.71
N LEU A 15 2.71 -43.48 -15.84
CA LEU A 15 2.80 -43.01 -14.46
C LEU A 15 3.23 -41.52 -14.37
N PHE A 16 4.01 -41.03 -15.33
CA PHE A 16 4.43 -39.62 -15.37
C PHE A 16 3.34 -38.68 -15.88
N SER A 17 2.33 -39.16 -16.60
CA SER A 17 1.26 -38.35 -17.16
C SER A 17 0.13 -38.02 -16.17
N VAL A 18 0.12 -38.58 -14.96
CA VAL A 18 -0.94 -38.36 -13.94
C VAL A 18 -0.59 -37.23 -12.94
N VAL A 19 0.61 -36.65 -13.01
CA VAL A 19 1.07 -35.60 -12.05
C VAL A 19 0.71 -34.17 -12.47
N GLY A 20 -0.23 -33.98 -13.39
CA GLY A 20 -0.41 -32.74 -14.15
C GLY A 20 -1.59 -31.82 -13.80
N CYS A 21 -2.31 -31.98 -12.69
CA CYS A 21 -3.31 -30.99 -12.26
C CYS A 21 -3.11 -30.64 -10.79
N GLN A 22 -2.11 -29.82 -10.51
CA GLN A 22 -2.12 -29.07 -9.25
C GLN A 22 -3.16 -27.96 -9.41
N THR A 23 -4.34 -28.14 -8.81
CA THR A 23 -5.28 -27.06 -8.61
C THR A 23 -4.60 -26.02 -7.72
N VAL A 24 -4.30 -24.86 -8.29
CA VAL A 24 -3.83 -23.72 -7.48
C VAL A 24 -4.93 -23.44 -6.47
N PRO A 25 -4.69 -23.57 -5.16
CA PRO A 25 -5.72 -23.30 -4.17
C PRO A 25 -6.10 -21.83 -4.28
N ILE A 26 -7.39 -21.57 -4.49
CA ILE A 26 -7.94 -20.21 -4.41
C ILE A 26 -7.94 -19.86 -2.93
N GLU A 27 -7.15 -18.85 -2.56
CA GLU A 27 -7.12 -18.38 -1.19
C GLU A 27 -8.41 -17.65 -0.83
N GLU A 28 -8.92 -17.90 0.37
CA GLU A 28 -10.03 -17.16 0.94
C GLU A 28 -9.67 -15.68 1.15
N PRO A 29 -10.64 -14.76 1.05
CA PRO A 29 -10.41 -13.34 1.31
C PRO A 29 -9.82 -13.12 2.70
N LYS A 30 -8.71 -12.40 2.77
CA LYS A 30 -8.03 -12.07 4.03
C LYS A 30 -8.00 -10.56 4.24
N VAL A 31 -8.07 -10.14 5.49
CA VAL A 31 -7.79 -8.73 5.82
C VAL A 31 -6.33 -8.47 5.52
N SER A 32 -6.08 -7.59 4.55
CA SER A 32 -4.73 -7.27 4.13
C SER A 32 -4.00 -6.49 5.22
N SER A 33 -2.85 -6.98 5.66
CA SER A 33 -1.91 -6.30 6.56
C SER A 33 -0.51 -6.32 5.94
N THR A 34 0.34 -5.40 6.36
CA THR A 34 1.75 -5.37 6.00
C THR A 34 2.58 -5.43 7.29
N PRO A 35 3.86 -5.83 7.24
CA PRO A 35 4.74 -5.78 8.42
C PRO A 35 4.84 -4.38 9.04
N LEU A 36 4.82 -3.32 8.22
CA LEU A 36 4.83 -1.92 8.68
C LEU A 36 3.62 -1.53 9.54
N VAL A 37 2.51 -2.25 9.43
CA VAL A 37 1.35 -2.04 10.30
C VAL A 37 1.72 -2.27 11.76
N ASN A 38 2.52 -3.29 12.06
CA ASN A 38 2.96 -3.56 13.43
C ASN A 38 3.83 -2.41 13.95
N GLU A 39 4.73 -1.87 13.13
CA GLU A 39 5.53 -0.69 13.47
C GLU A 39 4.65 0.53 13.72
N LEU A 40 3.67 0.79 12.87
CA LEU A 40 2.69 1.86 13.08
C LEU A 40 1.92 1.71 14.38
N GLU A 41 1.46 0.51 14.70
CA GLU A 41 0.67 0.23 15.91
C GLU A 41 1.49 0.37 17.19
N THR A 42 2.81 0.07 17.13
CA THR A 42 3.72 0.14 18.29
C THR A 42 4.31 1.54 18.52
N LEU A 43 4.05 2.51 17.65
CA LEU A 43 4.51 3.88 17.87
C LEU A 43 4.00 4.43 19.19
N THR A 44 4.89 5.05 19.96
CA THR A 44 4.53 5.73 21.21
C THR A 44 3.42 6.73 20.97
N PRO A 45 2.31 6.72 21.71
CA PRO A 45 1.22 7.65 21.52
C PRO A 45 1.64 9.11 21.76
N PRO A 46 0.95 10.08 21.17
CA PRO A 46 1.18 11.51 21.45
C PRO A 46 0.60 11.92 22.80
N GLU A 47 1.10 13.00 23.37
CA GLU A 47 0.48 13.62 24.55
C GLU A 47 -0.98 14.04 24.28
N ARG A 48 -1.27 14.47 23.05
CA ARG A 48 -2.60 14.86 22.59
C ARG A 48 -2.87 14.35 21.20
N LYS A 49 -4.02 13.69 21.05
CA LYS A 49 -4.49 13.21 19.75
C LYS A 49 -4.66 14.35 18.75
N VAL A 50 -4.07 14.21 17.57
CA VAL A 50 -4.08 15.24 16.53
C VAL A 50 -5.30 15.03 15.62
N THR A 51 -6.16 16.06 15.50
CA THR A 51 -7.29 16.02 14.57
C THR A 51 -6.82 16.43 13.17
N ILE A 52 -6.94 15.50 12.23
CA ILE A 52 -6.36 15.60 10.90
C ILE A 52 -7.39 15.32 9.81
N ALA A 53 -7.28 16.01 8.69
CA ALA A 53 -8.11 15.77 7.51
C ALA A 53 -7.26 15.35 6.32
N VAL A 54 -7.76 14.38 5.54
CA VAL A 54 -7.23 13.99 4.24
C VAL A 54 -8.21 14.49 3.19
N TYR A 55 -7.74 15.31 2.24
CA TYR A 55 -8.57 15.86 1.17
C TYR A 55 -8.39 15.12 -0.14
N SER A 56 -7.16 14.92 -0.54
CA SER A 56 -6.83 14.27 -1.80
C SER A 56 -5.50 13.54 -1.68
N PHE A 57 -5.53 12.26 -1.99
CA PHE A 57 -4.34 11.44 -2.03
C PHE A 57 -4.46 10.44 -3.20
N SER A 58 -4.11 10.93 -4.39
CA SER A 58 -4.32 10.21 -5.65
C SER A 58 -3.02 9.94 -6.39
N ASP A 59 -3.11 9.17 -7.45
CA ASP A 59 -2.04 9.00 -8.42
C ASP A 59 -1.81 10.30 -9.20
N LYS A 60 -0.60 10.84 -9.12
CA LYS A 60 -0.12 12.03 -9.84
C LYS A 60 0.88 11.68 -10.94
N THR A 61 1.18 10.39 -11.14
CA THR A 61 2.15 9.94 -12.14
C THR A 61 1.59 9.95 -13.56
N GLY A 62 0.28 9.75 -13.70
CA GLY A 62 -0.38 9.58 -15.00
C GLY A 62 0.05 8.31 -15.74
N GLN A 63 0.80 7.42 -15.11
CA GLN A 63 1.34 6.22 -15.76
C GLN A 63 0.26 5.20 -16.09
N ARG A 64 0.38 4.59 -17.28
CA ARG A 64 -0.50 3.52 -17.76
C ARG A 64 0.23 2.20 -17.81
N LYS A 65 -0.51 1.09 -17.67
CA LYS A 65 0.08 -0.24 -17.83
C LYS A 65 0.61 -0.41 -19.25
N PRO A 66 1.84 -0.92 -19.44
CA PRO A 66 2.33 -1.24 -20.76
C PRO A 66 1.48 -2.36 -21.40
N SER A 67 1.17 -2.26 -22.68
CA SER A 67 0.51 -3.29 -23.50
C SER A 67 1.02 -3.23 -24.93
N GLU A 68 1.15 -4.41 -25.52
CA GLU A 68 1.64 -4.53 -26.88
C GLU A 68 0.55 -4.29 -27.95
N ASN A 69 -0.74 -4.33 -27.63
CA ASN A 69 -1.80 -4.45 -28.62
C ASN A 69 -2.95 -3.46 -28.55
N LEU A 70 -3.08 -2.58 -27.56
CA LEU A 70 -4.18 -1.62 -27.47
C LEU A 70 -3.82 -0.40 -26.60
N ALA A 71 -4.44 0.75 -26.92
CA ALA A 71 -4.41 1.92 -26.03
C ALA A 71 -4.99 1.57 -24.67
N LEU A 72 -4.13 1.44 -23.66
CA LEU A 72 -4.54 1.04 -22.34
C LEU A 72 -5.17 2.17 -21.57
N LEU A 73 -6.39 1.94 -21.15
CA LEU A 73 -7.13 2.81 -20.25
C LEU A 73 -6.77 2.56 -18.78
N SER A 74 -6.14 1.41 -18.48
CA SER A 74 -5.79 1.02 -17.10
C SER A 74 -4.57 1.79 -16.56
N THR A 75 -4.71 2.38 -15.38
CA THR A 75 -3.61 3.02 -14.66
C THR A 75 -2.59 1.99 -14.17
N ALA A 76 -1.32 2.36 -14.14
CA ALA A 76 -0.26 1.49 -13.63
C ALA A 76 -0.32 1.34 -12.11
N VAL A 77 -0.70 2.41 -11.42
CA VAL A 77 -0.84 2.45 -9.96
C VAL A 77 -2.31 2.65 -9.56
N THR A 78 -2.60 2.32 -8.29
CA THR A 78 -3.96 2.43 -7.75
C THR A 78 -4.44 3.88 -7.70
N GLN A 79 -5.74 4.08 -7.94
CA GLN A 79 -6.40 5.37 -7.77
C GLN A 79 -6.99 5.54 -6.34
N GLY A 80 -7.07 4.47 -5.57
CA GLY A 80 -7.65 4.44 -4.22
C GLY A 80 -6.64 4.52 -3.07
N ALA A 81 -5.47 5.14 -3.27
CA ALA A 81 -4.40 5.23 -2.28
C ALA A 81 -4.82 5.97 -0.99
N GLU A 82 -5.79 6.87 -1.08
CA GLU A 82 -6.38 7.58 0.06
C GLU A 82 -6.91 6.63 1.15
N VAL A 83 -7.51 5.51 0.75
CA VAL A 83 -8.06 4.53 1.70
C VAL A 83 -6.95 3.96 2.59
N TRP A 84 -5.77 3.68 2.03
CA TRP A 84 -4.64 3.17 2.81
C TRP A 84 -4.01 4.23 3.68
N LEU A 85 -3.96 5.49 3.23
CA LEU A 85 -3.50 6.59 4.06
C LEU A 85 -4.40 6.76 5.29
N ILE A 86 -5.72 6.76 5.11
CA ILE A 86 -6.67 6.85 6.23
C ILE A 86 -6.52 5.64 7.16
N GLN A 87 -6.33 4.44 6.62
CA GLN A 87 -6.10 3.24 7.43
C GLN A 87 -4.80 3.35 8.25
N ALA A 88 -3.70 3.78 7.64
CA ALA A 88 -2.41 3.96 8.32
C ALA A 88 -2.51 4.99 9.45
N LEU A 89 -3.11 6.16 9.18
CA LEU A 89 -3.35 7.19 10.19
C LEU A 89 -4.20 6.68 11.36
N LYS A 90 -5.23 5.89 11.08
CA LYS A 90 -6.10 5.33 12.12
C LYS A 90 -5.45 4.22 12.94
N LYS A 91 -4.42 3.57 12.42
CA LYS A 91 -3.68 2.50 13.11
C LYS A 91 -2.49 3.02 13.92
N ALA A 92 -1.96 4.18 13.60
CA ALA A 92 -0.81 4.76 14.25
C ALA A 92 -0.99 4.86 15.78
N GLY A 93 -0.03 4.27 16.54
CA GLY A 93 -0.05 4.18 18.00
C GLY A 93 -1.32 3.50 18.50
N ASN A 94 -1.70 2.40 17.89
CA ASN A 94 -2.93 1.66 18.21
C ASN A 94 -4.20 2.53 18.18
N GLY A 95 -4.23 3.51 17.27
CA GLY A 95 -5.34 4.45 17.09
C GLY A 95 -5.31 5.67 18.00
N GLU A 96 -4.26 5.85 18.78
CA GLU A 96 -4.13 6.99 19.70
C GLU A 96 -3.54 8.26 19.07
N TRP A 97 -2.89 8.15 17.87
CA TRP A 97 -2.25 9.28 17.23
C TRP A 97 -3.21 10.29 16.64
N PHE A 98 -4.09 9.82 15.74
CA PHE A 98 -4.87 10.72 14.90
C PHE A 98 -6.38 10.54 15.07
N GLN A 99 -7.08 11.65 15.10
CA GLN A 99 -8.52 11.71 14.88
C GLN A 99 -8.76 12.15 13.44
N VAL A 100 -8.92 11.16 12.55
CA VAL A 100 -9.13 11.44 11.13
C VAL A 100 -10.57 11.88 10.89
N VAL A 101 -10.76 13.03 10.25
CA VAL A 101 -12.08 13.56 9.88
C VAL A 101 -12.30 13.48 8.38
N GLU A 102 -13.53 13.14 7.99
CA GLU A 102 -13.93 13.00 6.60
C GLU A 102 -13.96 14.37 5.90
N ARG A 103 -13.25 14.46 4.77
CA ARG A 103 -13.25 15.62 3.89
C ARG A 103 -13.28 15.26 2.40
N GLY A 104 -12.90 14.04 2.04
CA GLY A 104 -12.96 13.57 0.65
C GLY A 104 -14.37 13.53 0.11
N SER A 105 -15.34 13.14 0.94
CA SER A 105 -16.77 13.09 0.60
C SER A 105 -17.60 14.03 1.44
N LEU A 106 -17.10 15.23 1.71
CA LEU A 106 -17.77 16.21 2.57
C LEU A 106 -19.17 16.57 2.09
N ASP A 107 -19.38 16.70 0.78
CA ASP A 107 -20.69 17.02 0.19
C ASP A 107 -21.75 15.97 0.54
N ASN A 108 -21.39 14.70 0.49
CA ASN A 108 -22.31 13.61 0.86
C ASN A 108 -22.64 13.65 2.34
N LEU A 109 -21.65 13.92 3.19
CA LEU A 109 -21.87 14.09 4.62
C LEU A 109 -22.78 15.28 4.92
N LEU A 110 -22.62 16.40 4.23
CA LEU A 110 -23.47 17.58 4.41
C LEU A 110 -24.90 17.33 3.94
N LYS A 111 -25.11 16.62 2.83
CA LYS A 111 -26.43 16.20 2.36
C LYS A 111 -27.13 15.32 3.40
N GLU A 112 -26.45 14.33 3.93
CA GLU A 112 -27.00 13.44 4.95
C GLU A 112 -27.37 14.21 6.23
N ARG A 113 -26.52 15.12 6.67
CA ARG A 113 -26.81 16.01 7.81
C ARG A 113 -28.02 16.92 7.57
N GLN A 114 -28.22 17.35 6.32
CA GLN A 114 -29.41 18.13 5.96
C GLN A 114 -30.69 17.28 6.01
N ILE A 115 -30.63 16.06 5.51
CA ILE A 115 -31.76 15.09 5.58
C ILE A 115 -32.14 14.87 7.04
N ILE A 116 -31.17 14.54 7.90
CA ILE A 116 -31.41 14.32 9.33
C ILE A 116 -32.07 15.54 9.99
N ARG A 117 -31.55 16.74 9.69
CA ARG A 117 -32.08 18.00 10.23
C ARG A 117 -33.54 18.22 9.81
N ASN A 118 -33.82 18.10 8.52
CA ASN A 118 -35.15 18.29 7.97
C ASN A 118 -36.15 17.25 8.52
N THR A 119 -35.72 15.98 8.60
CA THR A 119 -36.54 14.91 9.16
C THR A 119 -36.90 15.17 10.62
N ARG A 120 -35.90 15.46 11.46
CA ARG A 120 -36.15 15.78 12.87
C ARG A 120 -37.05 17.00 13.03
N GLN A 121 -36.84 18.02 12.23
CA GLN A 121 -37.69 19.22 12.30
C GLN A 121 -39.13 18.93 11.88
N SER A 122 -39.35 18.02 10.93
CA SER A 122 -40.71 17.64 10.51
C SER A 122 -41.45 16.81 11.54
N TYR A 123 -40.74 15.93 12.28
CA TYR A 123 -41.33 15.05 13.28
C TYR A 123 -41.38 15.64 14.69
N ASP A 124 -40.27 16.30 15.12
CA ASP A 124 -40.10 16.77 16.48
C ASP A 124 -40.38 18.31 16.61
N GLY A 125 -40.59 19.00 15.48
CA GLY A 125 -40.88 20.42 15.44
C GLY A 125 -39.82 21.29 16.17
N LYS A 126 -40.27 22.08 17.15
CA LYS A 126 -39.39 22.97 17.92
C LYS A 126 -38.47 22.24 18.88
N ASP A 127 -38.78 20.99 19.23
CA ASP A 127 -38.01 20.17 20.16
C ASP A 127 -36.94 19.33 19.45
N ALA A 128 -36.79 19.50 18.13
CA ALA A 128 -35.84 18.80 17.31
C ALA A 128 -34.40 18.86 17.83
N LYS A 129 -33.83 17.73 18.21
CA LYS A 129 -32.45 17.63 18.70
C LYS A 129 -31.45 18.05 17.64
N LYS A 130 -30.64 19.07 17.89
CA LYS A 130 -29.60 19.54 16.99
C LYS A 130 -28.49 18.49 16.80
N LEU A 131 -27.94 18.40 15.60
CA LEU A 131 -26.72 17.65 15.35
C LEU A 131 -25.54 18.34 16.03
N LYS A 132 -24.60 17.54 16.52
CA LYS A 132 -23.32 18.07 16.99
C LYS A 132 -22.57 18.76 15.83
N ALA A 133 -21.75 19.74 16.14
CA ALA A 133 -20.86 20.38 15.15
C ALA A 133 -19.90 19.32 14.55
N LEU A 134 -19.49 19.54 13.30
CA LEU A 134 -18.40 18.78 12.72
C LEU A 134 -17.10 19.14 13.43
N LEU A 135 -16.23 18.16 13.56
CA LEU A 135 -14.89 18.39 14.10
C LEU A 135 -14.07 19.24 13.13
N PHE A 136 -13.32 20.18 13.68
CA PHE A 136 -12.34 20.95 12.93
C PHE A 136 -11.01 20.18 12.88
N ALA A 137 -10.42 20.06 11.67
CA ALA A 137 -9.08 19.60 11.54
C ALA A 137 -8.10 20.71 11.88
N GLY A 138 -7.12 20.44 12.73
CA GLY A 138 -6.02 21.39 12.99
C GLY A 138 -5.01 21.40 11.86
N VAL A 139 -4.87 20.26 11.19
CA VAL A 139 -3.92 20.05 10.09
C VAL A 139 -4.56 19.27 8.96
N LEU A 140 -4.05 19.51 7.74
CA LEU A 140 -4.41 18.77 6.53
C LEU A 140 -3.24 17.92 6.07
N ILE A 141 -3.53 16.70 5.60
CA ILE A 141 -2.58 15.94 4.78
C ILE A 141 -3.01 16.03 3.33
N GLU A 142 -2.05 16.39 2.50
CA GLU A 142 -2.15 16.37 1.04
C GLU A 142 -0.94 15.64 0.46
N GLY A 143 -1.16 14.95 -0.65
CA GLY A 143 -0.08 14.22 -1.30
C GLY A 143 -0.55 13.33 -2.42
N GLY A 144 0.17 12.23 -2.60
CA GLY A 144 -0.18 11.22 -3.59
C GLY A 144 1.02 10.37 -4.00
N ILE A 145 0.78 9.53 -4.99
CA ILE A 145 1.83 8.78 -5.67
C ILE A 145 2.43 9.73 -6.69
N VAL A 146 3.71 10.07 -6.51
CA VAL A 146 4.40 11.11 -7.30
C VAL A 146 5.41 10.55 -8.29
N GLY A 147 5.76 9.28 -8.17
CA GLY A 147 6.66 8.59 -9.08
C GLY A 147 6.30 7.11 -9.23
N TYR A 148 6.42 6.62 -10.44
CA TYR A 148 6.40 5.20 -10.77
C TYR A 148 7.37 4.99 -11.94
N ASP A 149 8.52 4.41 -11.61
CA ASP A 149 9.58 4.14 -12.56
C ASP A 149 9.71 2.65 -12.76
N THR A 150 9.78 2.22 -14.01
CA THR A 150 9.99 0.83 -14.40
C THR A 150 11.28 0.76 -15.20
N ASN A 151 12.28 0.09 -14.65
CA ASN A 151 13.54 -0.17 -15.33
C ASN A 151 13.70 -1.67 -15.61
N MET A 152 13.88 -1.99 -16.89
CA MET A 152 14.32 -3.34 -17.31
C MET A 152 15.84 -3.36 -17.23
N GLU A 153 16.38 -4.03 -16.23
CA GLU A 153 17.80 -4.28 -16.14
C GLU A 153 18.05 -5.74 -16.57
N THR A 154 18.83 -5.93 -17.63
CA THR A 154 19.28 -7.26 -18.06
C THR A 154 20.64 -7.52 -17.43
N GLY A 155 20.66 -8.33 -16.38
CA GLY A 155 21.88 -8.85 -15.78
C GLY A 155 22.10 -10.27 -16.27
N GLY A 156 23.00 -10.48 -17.22
CA GLY A 156 23.35 -11.81 -17.68
C GLY A 156 24.73 -12.21 -17.21
N LEU A 157 24.87 -13.18 -16.33
CA LEU A 157 26.03 -14.05 -16.28
C LEU A 157 25.87 -15.05 -17.43
N GLY A 158 26.30 -14.64 -18.63
CA GLY A 158 26.21 -15.47 -19.81
C GLY A 158 27.27 -16.55 -19.83
N ALA A 159 27.01 -17.72 -19.26
CA ALA A 159 27.70 -18.94 -19.65
C ALA A 159 26.86 -19.63 -20.72
N ARG A 160 27.23 -19.46 -21.97
CA ARG A 160 26.69 -20.27 -23.08
C ARG A 160 27.48 -21.55 -23.17
N TYR A 161 26.86 -22.68 -22.83
CA TYR A 161 27.34 -23.98 -23.14
C TYR A 161 26.35 -24.70 -24.08
N LEU A 162 26.79 -25.04 -25.28
CA LEU A 162 25.99 -25.73 -26.32
C LEU A 162 24.67 -25.01 -26.71
N GLY A 163 24.68 -23.67 -26.77
CA GLY A 163 23.50 -22.92 -27.24
C GLY A 163 22.40 -22.69 -26.20
N ILE A 164 22.53 -23.23 -25.00
CA ILE A 164 21.62 -22.99 -23.87
C ILE A 164 22.22 -21.91 -22.99
N GLY A 165 21.66 -20.73 -23.04
CA GLY A 165 22.02 -19.58 -22.17
C GLY A 165 20.93 -19.37 -21.16
N ILE A 166 21.29 -19.31 -19.88
CA ILE A 166 20.38 -18.82 -18.83
C ILE A 166 20.47 -17.31 -18.90
N HIS A 167 19.40 -16.67 -19.36
CA HIS A 167 19.23 -15.22 -19.27
C HIS A 167 18.40 -14.93 -18.01
N ASP A 168 19.01 -14.30 -17.04
CA ASP A 168 18.29 -13.71 -15.93
C ASP A 168 17.91 -12.27 -16.31
N GLU A 169 16.66 -12.06 -16.65
CA GLU A 169 16.07 -10.74 -16.80
C GLU A 169 15.43 -10.37 -15.47
N TYR A 170 15.81 -9.23 -14.91
CA TYR A 170 15.11 -8.68 -13.77
C TYR A 170 14.54 -7.29 -14.09
N ARG A 171 13.36 -7.06 -13.58
CA ARG A 171 12.69 -5.78 -13.70
C ARG A 171 12.65 -5.14 -12.32
N LYS A 172 13.05 -3.89 -12.27
CA LYS A 172 13.02 -3.06 -11.08
C LYS A 172 11.95 -1.99 -11.23
N ASP A 173 10.91 -2.11 -10.45
CA ASP A 173 9.87 -1.09 -10.35
C ASP A 173 10.08 -0.28 -9.08
N MET A 174 9.94 1.04 -9.15
CA MET A 174 10.04 1.94 -8.02
C MET A 174 8.79 2.81 -7.93
N VAL A 175 8.17 2.81 -6.76
CA VAL A 175 7.04 3.69 -6.46
C VAL A 175 7.49 4.74 -5.47
N SER A 176 7.16 6.00 -5.73
CA SER A 176 7.44 7.13 -4.85
C SER A 176 6.14 7.77 -4.37
N VAL A 177 6.05 7.98 -3.05
CA VAL A 177 4.93 8.63 -2.39
C VAL A 177 5.42 9.91 -1.75
N GLY A 178 4.71 11.01 -1.99
CA GLY A 178 4.96 12.29 -1.34
C GLY A 178 3.74 12.76 -0.57
N MET A 179 3.95 13.29 0.65
CA MET A 179 2.89 13.92 1.43
C MET A 179 3.41 15.14 2.16
N ARG A 180 2.51 16.07 2.42
CA ARG A 180 2.77 17.29 3.19
C ARG A 180 1.70 17.51 4.23
N LEU A 181 2.11 18.04 5.37
CA LEU A 181 1.27 18.45 6.46
C LEU A 181 1.08 19.96 6.42
N VAL A 182 -0.14 20.44 6.36
CA VAL A 182 -0.47 21.86 6.22
C VAL A 182 -1.28 22.31 7.41
N SER A 183 -0.88 23.42 8.04
CA SER A 183 -1.65 24.08 9.10
C SER A 183 -2.94 24.67 8.53
N VAL A 184 -4.08 24.31 9.08
CA VAL A 184 -5.36 24.91 8.70
C VAL A 184 -5.42 26.37 9.14
N ASN A 185 -4.74 26.71 10.24
CA ASN A 185 -4.79 28.05 10.83
C ASN A 185 -3.98 29.07 10.03
N THR A 186 -2.81 28.68 9.52
CA THR A 186 -1.88 29.61 8.85
C THR A 186 -1.73 29.35 7.35
N GLY A 187 -2.12 28.17 6.87
CA GLY A 187 -1.81 27.72 5.49
C GLY A 187 -0.36 27.32 5.30
N GLU A 188 0.45 27.33 6.34
CA GLU A 188 1.87 26.95 6.29
C GLU A 188 2.03 25.45 6.06
N VAL A 189 2.98 25.08 5.21
CA VAL A 189 3.42 23.69 5.09
C VAL A 189 4.36 23.38 6.24
N LEU A 190 3.83 22.70 7.25
CA LEU A 190 4.57 22.39 8.48
C LEU A 190 5.63 21.31 8.25
N LEU A 191 5.36 20.35 7.38
CA LEU A 191 6.22 19.22 7.13
C LEU A 191 5.97 18.64 5.74
N ALA A 192 7.01 18.15 5.09
CA ALA A 192 6.91 17.39 3.85
C ALA A 192 7.79 16.13 3.95
N VAL A 193 7.21 14.99 3.62
CA VAL A 193 7.90 13.69 3.60
C VAL A 193 7.75 13.04 2.23
N SER A 194 8.78 12.30 1.83
CA SER A 194 8.75 11.50 0.62
C SER A 194 9.41 10.16 0.89
N THR A 195 8.74 9.10 0.51
CA THR A 195 9.24 7.73 0.63
C THR A 195 9.18 7.05 -0.73
N HIS A 196 10.04 6.08 -0.93
CA HIS A 196 9.99 5.23 -2.11
C HIS A 196 10.12 3.76 -1.73
N LYS A 197 9.50 2.92 -2.51
CA LYS A 197 9.58 1.47 -2.40
C LYS A 197 9.99 0.88 -3.73
N THR A 198 11.05 0.07 -3.69
CA THR A 198 11.52 -0.67 -4.86
C THR A 198 11.03 -2.09 -4.81
N ILE A 199 10.55 -2.60 -5.94
CA ILE A 199 10.13 -3.98 -6.17
C ILE A 199 11.06 -4.57 -7.21
N LEU A 200 11.63 -5.72 -6.92
CA LEU A 200 12.41 -6.50 -7.87
C LEU A 200 11.58 -7.67 -8.37
N SER A 201 11.43 -7.74 -9.70
CA SER A 201 10.80 -8.87 -10.38
C SER A 201 11.88 -9.63 -11.14
N THR A 202 12.10 -10.90 -10.81
CA THR A 202 13.06 -11.74 -11.52
C THR A 202 12.32 -12.77 -12.37
N LYS A 203 12.79 -12.94 -13.62
CA LYS A 203 12.33 -13.99 -14.51
C LYS A 203 13.36 -15.13 -14.46
N VAL A 204 13.04 -16.19 -13.75
CA VAL A 204 13.89 -17.37 -13.68
C VAL A 204 13.30 -18.44 -14.59
N GLY A 205 14.01 -18.79 -15.65
CA GLY A 205 13.70 -19.87 -16.59
C GLY A 205 12.22 -20.01 -16.99
N ILE A 206 11.91 -20.23 -18.24
CA ILE A 206 10.56 -20.51 -18.78
C ILE A 206 9.41 -19.72 -18.09
N ASN A 207 9.36 -18.39 -18.30
CA ASN A 207 8.20 -17.52 -18.00
C ASN A 207 7.71 -17.41 -16.53
N VAL A 208 8.53 -17.68 -15.54
CA VAL A 208 8.18 -17.47 -14.11
C VAL A 208 8.89 -16.23 -13.58
N PHE A 209 8.13 -15.20 -13.22
CA PHE A 209 8.66 -14.03 -12.51
C PHE A 209 8.64 -14.28 -11.00
N ARG A 210 9.77 -14.15 -10.34
CA ARG A 210 9.87 -14.07 -8.88
C ARG A 210 10.10 -12.63 -8.48
N PHE A 211 9.41 -12.19 -7.44
CA PHE A 211 9.56 -10.84 -6.88
C PHE A 211 10.39 -10.95 -5.60
N LEU A 212 11.48 -10.19 -5.54
CA LEU A 212 12.26 -10.00 -4.32
C LEU A 212 12.08 -8.55 -3.85
N ASP A 213 11.69 -8.38 -2.60
CA ASP A 213 11.55 -7.07 -1.98
C ASP A 213 12.89 -6.61 -1.39
N MET A 214 13.46 -5.53 -1.92
CA MET A 214 14.62 -4.87 -1.33
C MET A 214 14.16 -3.57 -0.69
N GLY A 215 13.68 -3.67 0.56
CA GLY A 215 13.28 -2.51 1.35
C GLY A 215 14.44 -1.61 1.71
N THR A 216 14.21 -0.30 1.76
CA THR A 216 15.14 0.65 2.35
C THR A 216 15.24 0.39 3.87
N LYS A 217 16.44 0.02 4.34
CA LYS A 217 16.90 -0.18 5.72
C LYS A 217 16.20 -1.23 6.62
N LEU A 218 15.08 -1.80 6.28
CA LEU A 218 14.56 -2.99 6.96
C LEU A 218 15.03 -4.23 6.19
N LEU A 219 16.12 -4.81 6.64
CA LEU A 219 16.57 -6.13 6.22
C LEU A 219 15.67 -7.16 6.91
N GLU A 220 14.42 -7.24 6.50
CA GLU A 220 13.59 -8.39 6.80
C GLU A 220 13.96 -9.50 5.82
N THR A 221 14.75 -10.44 6.30
CA THR A 221 14.91 -11.75 5.67
C THR A 221 13.60 -12.52 5.80
N GLU A 222 12.56 -12.08 5.10
CA GLU A 222 11.44 -12.93 4.80
C GLU A 222 11.81 -13.85 3.64
N VAL A 223 12.29 -15.05 3.98
CA VAL A 223 12.26 -16.18 3.08
C VAL A 223 10.81 -16.64 3.01
N GLY A 224 9.96 -15.79 2.45
CA GLY A 224 8.59 -16.11 2.10
C GLY A 224 8.52 -16.28 0.59
N PHE A 225 7.94 -17.38 0.14
CA PHE A 225 7.48 -17.53 -1.24
C PHE A 225 6.35 -16.51 -1.46
N THR A 226 6.70 -15.25 -1.72
CA THR A 226 5.73 -14.22 -2.06
C THR A 226 5.40 -14.35 -3.53
N GLN A 227 4.24 -14.92 -3.78
CA GLN A 227 3.55 -14.76 -5.03
C GLN A 227 3.28 -13.25 -5.23
N ASN A 228 3.97 -12.64 -6.19
CA ASN A 228 3.68 -11.32 -6.76
C ASN A 228 3.39 -10.21 -5.74
N GLU A 229 4.42 -9.56 -5.18
CA GLU A 229 4.21 -8.24 -4.60
C GLU A 229 3.67 -7.31 -5.69
N SER A 230 2.40 -6.99 -5.61
CA SER A 230 1.78 -6.11 -6.58
C SER A 230 2.27 -4.68 -6.35
N ILE A 231 2.33 -3.87 -7.41
CA ILE A 231 2.57 -2.42 -7.32
C ILE A 231 1.66 -1.79 -6.25
N THR A 232 0.44 -2.29 -6.15
CA THR A 232 -0.55 -1.93 -5.14
C THR A 232 -0.05 -2.12 -3.70
N TYR A 233 0.60 -3.24 -3.43
CA TYR A 233 1.19 -3.52 -2.11
C TYR A 233 2.39 -2.62 -1.82
N ALA A 234 3.23 -2.35 -2.82
CA ALA A 234 4.35 -1.42 -2.68
C ALA A 234 3.90 0.01 -2.39
N VAL A 235 2.85 0.48 -3.07
CA VAL A 235 2.23 1.78 -2.78
C VAL A 235 1.74 1.83 -1.34
N ARG A 236 1.07 0.79 -0.88
CA ARG A 236 0.59 0.71 0.50
C ARG A 236 1.73 0.79 1.51
N LYS A 237 2.79 -0.01 1.33
CA LYS A 237 3.99 0.04 2.19
C LYS A 237 4.65 1.43 2.19
N ALA A 238 4.76 2.08 1.03
CA ALA A 238 5.31 3.43 0.93
C ALA A 238 4.46 4.46 1.69
N ILE A 239 3.13 4.35 1.64
CA ILE A 239 2.23 5.20 2.41
C ILE A 239 2.39 4.97 3.92
N GLU A 240 2.41 3.73 4.37
CA GLU A 240 2.58 3.38 5.78
C GLU A 240 3.94 3.91 6.30
N ALA A 241 5.02 3.71 5.56
CA ALA A 241 6.34 4.27 5.88
C ALA A 241 6.33 5.81 5.92
N SER A 242 5.60 6.47 5.00
CA SER A 242 5.45 7.93 5.02
C SER A 242 4.74 8.43 6.27
N VAL A 243 3.76 7.68 6.80
CA VAL A 243 3.06 8.05 8.04
C VAL A 243 3.98 7.89 9.25
N VAL A 244 4.79 6.82 9.31
CA VAL A 244 5.82 6.66 10.35
C VAL A 244 6.79 7.83 10.32
N GLU A 245 7.36 8.12 9.16
CA GLU A 245 8.31 9.21 8.98
C GLU A 245 7.71 10.58 9.33
N LEU A 246 6.46 10.82 8.97
CA LEU A 246 5.74 12.04 9.33
C LEU A 246 5.61 12.21 10.84
N ILE A 247 5.32 11.12 11.57
CA ILE A 247 5.20 11.13 13.03
C ILE A 247 6.54 11.45 13.67
N LEU A 248 7.61 10.77 13.25
CA LEU A 248 8.95 10.96 13.81
C LEU A 248 9.50 12.36 13.53
N LYS A 249 9.43 12.82 12.28
CA LYS A 249 9.88 14.17 11.92
C LYS A 249 9.06 15.26 12.57
N GLY A 250 7.77 15.07 12.73
CA GLY A 250 6.92 16.05 13.39
C GLY A 250 7.26 16.19 14.88
N GLU A 251 7.76 15.15 15.52
CA GLU A 251 8.29 15.23 16.89
C GLU A 251 9.64 15.96 16.90
N GLU A 252 10.56 15.63 16.00
CA GLU A 252 11.84 16.32 15.86
C GLU A 252 11.67 17.83 15.62
N GLU A 253 10.66 18.23 14.84
CA GLU A 253 10.35 19.63 14.55
C GLU A 253 9.43 20.28 15.61
N GLY A 254 9.06 19.53 16.66
CA GLY A 254 8.30 20.03 17.79
C GLY A 254 6.80 20.29 17.51
N LEU A 255 6.24 19.69 16.44
CA LEU A 255 4.82 19.78 16.10
C LEU A 255 3.93 19.04 17.11
N TRP A 256 4.46 18.00 17.72
CA TRP A 256 3.85 17.22 18.79
C TRP A 256 4.92 16.61 19.68
N LYS A 257 4.47 16.01 20.78
CA LYS A 257 5.34 15.29 21.71
C LYS A 257 4.80 13.90 21.95
N PHE A 258 5.69 12.95 22.10
CA PHE A 258 5.35 11.61 22.57
C PHE A 258 4.93 11.66 24.05
N LYS A 259 3.97 10.83 24.39
CA LYS A 259 3.56 10.63 25.77
C LYS A 259 4.72 10.04 26.56
N THR A 260 5.20 10.75 27.56
CA THR A 260 6.21 10.24 28.49
C THR A 260 5.53 9.24 29.40
N GLU A 261 6.10 8.03 29.51
CA GLU A 261 5.72 7.09 30.56
C GLU A 261 6.04 7.78 31.89
N LYS A 262 5.03 7.96 32.72
CA LYS A 262 5.28 8.35 34.11
C LYS A 262 5.95 7.15 34.77
N GLU A 263 7.19 7.31 35.19
CA GLU A 263 7.81 6.39 36.16
C GLU A 263 6.87 6.31 37.37
N GLU A 264 6.25 5.14 37.56
CA GLU A 264 5.54 4.80 38.80
C GLU A 264 6.54 4.42 39.92
#